data_34a79bb3f57581661201f827f3b6bc29
#
_entry.id   34a79bb3f57581661201f827f3b6bc29
#
_cell.length_a   1.000
_cell.length_b   1.000
_cell.length_c   1.000
_cell.angle_alpha   90.00
_cell.angle_beta   90.00
_cell.angle_gamma   90.00
#
_symmetry.space_group_name_H-M   'P 1'
#
loop_
_entity.id
_entity.type
_entity.pdbx_description
1 polymer ?
#
loop_
_entity_poly.entity_id
_entity_poly.type
_entity_poly.pdbx_seq_one_letter_code
_entity_poly.pdbx_strand_id
1 'polypeptide(L)'
;MRRFTIIFALFIFSVSSIAQSRTSKFLSDILGAEKDSLFQSVIQHPEIYRYQIIYTQINRDKNNVPSFTNYYFNYDSLLYFNPASTVKMPLAFLSLEKLKGLKQKGIDKFTPMQYDSGYSRQTILHKDSTAENGLPSIAQFIRKAFLVSDNDAYTRMYEFVGQQTTNRRLHEMGYPDMRITRRFMRMNTDENRHTNPIRFIKPDGTLIYFQPPAYNTDSFDFSHINKMGKAYINAQDSLINEPIDFTTANNVTVYHLQQLLQSVLFPNSVPANRRFHLEKADYDFLYRYLSQYSSETDYPKYDTSLYYDSYVKFFFKQGGHSIPDYIRVFNKVGWAYGCLTDVSYVVDFKNKVEFMLTATIYVNSDNVLNDDKYDYDNIGYPFMYKLGQCVYNYELKRNRKYKPDLSKFIIHYEKRKEDGRPALKEIDN
;
A
#
# COMPACT_ATOMS: atom_id res chain seq x y z
N MET A 1 -0.90 -73.02 -14.88
CA MET A 1 -0.82 -71.90 -13.92
C MET A 1 -1.04 -70.63 -14.69
N ARG A 2 -2.28 -70.03 -14.62
CA ARG A 2 -2.61 -68.74 -15.25
C ARG A 2 -2.35 -67.65 -14.25
N ARG A 3 -1.45 -66.71 -14.56
CA ARG A 3 -1.21 -65.50 -13.76
C ARG A 3 -2.27 -64.44 -14.11
N PHE A 4 -3.09 -64.05 -13.15
CA PHE A 4 -3.97 -62.88 -13.23
C PHE A 4 -3.17 -61.65 -12.82
N THR A 5 -3.02 -60.71 -13.75
CA THR A 5 -2.48 -59.37 -13.47
C THR A 5 -3.63 -58.46 -13.15
N ILE A 6 -3.73 -58.02 -11.89
CA ILE A 6 -4.71 -57.01 -11.48
C ILE A 6 -4.12 -55.63 -11.73
N ILE A 7 -4.70 -54.91 -12.68
CA ILE A 7 -4.40 -53.49 -12.96
C ILE A 7 -5.22 -52.65 -12.02
N PHE A 8 -4.56 -51.99 -11.03
CA PHE A 8 -5.15 -50.98 -10.15
C PHE A 8 -5.18 -49.65 -10.91
N ALA A 9 -6.31 -49.22 -11.40
CA ALA A 9 -6.48 -47.89 -11.96
C ALA A 9 -6.63 -46.89 -10.80
N LEU A 10 -5.59 -46.08 -10.55
CA LEU A 10 -5.65 -44.93 -9.63
C LEU A 10 -6.47 -43.82 -10.31
N PHE A 11 -7.71 -43.65 -9.88
CA PHE A 11 -8.48 -42.44 -10.19
C PHE A 11 -7.96 -41.30 -9.31
N ILE A 12 -7.15 -40.41 -9.90
CA ILE A 12 -6.76 -39.14 -9.28
C ILE A 12 -7.98 -38.20 -9.43
N PHE A 13 -8.80 -38.10 -8.38
CA PHE A 13 -9.76 -37.01 -8.26
C PHE A 13 -9.00 -35.72 -7.98
N SER A 14 -8.80 -34.89 -8.99
CA SER A 14 -8.42 -33.50 -8.79
C SER A 14 -9.62 -32.77 -8.16
N VAL A 15 -9.62 -32.67 -6.83
CA VAL A 15 -10.53 -31.79 -6.12
C VAL A 15 -10.04 -30.37 -6.38
N SER A 16 -10.68 -29.70 -7.35
CA SER A 16 -10.56 -28.25 -7.49
C SER A 16 -11.16 -27.63 -6.22
N SER A 17 -10.33 -27.28 -5.25
CA SER A 17 -10.77 -26.47 -4.12
C SER A 17 -11.18 -25.10 -4.65
N ILE A 18 -12.48 -24.89 -4.85
CA ILE A 18 -13.03 -23.55 -5.02
C ILE A 18 -12.73 -22.82 -3.71
N ALA A 19 -11.85 -21.84 -3.77
CA ALA A 19 -11.56 -20.96 -2.62
C ALA A 19 -12.88 -20.25 -2.27
N GLN A 20 -13.49 -20.66 -1.16
CA GLN A 20 -14.71 -20.03 -0.66
C GLN A 20 -14.33 -18.72 0.02
N SER A 21 -15.01 -17.60 -0.32
CA SER A 21 -14.79 -16.32 0.33
C SER A 21 -14.98 -16.43 1.84
N ARG A 22 -14.04 -15.87 2.60
CA ARG A 22 -14.06 -15.92 4.06
C ARG A 22 -14.85 -14.74 4.62
N THR A 23 -15.92 -15.05 5.38
CA THR A 23 -16.74 -14.04 6.07
C THR A 23 -16.92 -14.42 7.54
N SER A 24 -16.57 -13.51 8.44
CA SER A 24 -16.79 -13.66 9.89
C SER A 24 -18.15 -13.12 10.25
N LYS A 25 -18.99 -13.93 10.89
CA LYS A 25 -20.30 -13.49 11.37
C LYS A 25 -20.23 -12.21 12.19
N PHE A 26 -19.24 -12.09 13.06
CA PHE A 26 -19.04 -10.92 13.90
C PHE A 26 -18.91 -9.62 13.08
N LEU A 27 -18.07 -9.60 12.02
CA LEU A 27 -17.94 -8.41 11.17
C LEU A 27 -19.20 -8.19 10.33
N SER A 28 -19.83 -9.26 9.85
CA SER A 28 -21.10 -9.18 9.15
C SER A 28 -22.20 -8.50 10.01
N ASP A 29 -22.29 -8.83 11.29
CA ASP A 29 -23.25 -8.23 12.22
C ASP A 29 -23.00 -6.73 12.41
N ILE A 30 -21.73 -6.30 12.52
CA ILE A 30 -21.36 -4.88 12.63
C ILE A 30 -21.75 -4.10 11.38
N LEU A 31 -21.40 -4.61 10.19
CA LEU A 31 -21.66 -3.94 8.91
C LEU A 31 -23.16 -3.99 8.53
N GLY A 32 -23.86 -5.07 8.85
CA GLY A 32 -25.29 -5.21 8.63
C GLY A 32 -26.15 -4.29 9.50
N ALA A 33 -25.62 -3.76 10.60
CA ALA A 33 -26.30 -2.78 11.46
C ALA A 33 -26.36 -1.37 10.86
N GLU A 34 -25.52 -1.05 9.88
CA GLU A 34 -25.54 0.24 9.17
C GLU A 34 -26.82 0.36 8.33
N LYS A 35 -27.42 1.56 8.29
CA LYS A 35 -28.69 1.82 7.60
C LYS A 35 -28.54 2.65 6.31
N ASP A 36 -27.36 3.08 6.01
CA ASP A 36 -27.08 3.83 4.79
C ASP A 36 -27.40 2.97 3.56
N SER A 37 -28.23 3.49 2.65
CA SER A 37 -28.73 2.74 1.50
C SER A 37 -27.64 2.39 0.49
N LEU A 38 -26.70 3.32 0.25
CA LEU A 38 -25.57 3.09 -0.64
C LEU A 38 -24.67 1.99 -0.06
N PHE A 39 -24.33 2.10 1.23
CA PHE A 39 -23.50 1.11 1.90
C PHE A 39 -24.12 -0.28 1.85
N GLN A 40 -25.43 -0.39 2.16
CA GLN A 40 -26.16 -1.65 2.10
C GLN A 40 -26.23 -2.22 0.68
N SER A 41 -26.46 -1.35 -0.33
CA SER A 41 -26.44 -1.78 -1.73
C SER A 41 -25.10 -2.38 -2.12
N VAL A 42 -23.98 -1.77 -1.70
CA VAL A 42 -22.63 -2.27 -2.00
C VAL A 42 -22.39 -3.63 -1.36
N ILE A 43 -22.68 -3.79 -0.05
CA ILE A 43 -22.39 -5.05 0.65
C ILE A 43 -23.29 -6.22 0.23
N GLN A 44 -24.45 -5.94 -0.38
CA GLN A 44 -25.35 -6.96 -0.93
C GLN A 44 -24.95 -7.46 -2.32
N HIS A 45 -24.02 -6.75 -3.02
CA HIS A 45 -23.58 -7.09 -4.37
C HIS A 45 -22.05 -7.29 -4.47
N PRO A 46 -21.48 -8.27 -3.74
CA PRO A 46 -20.04 -8.54 -3.77
C PRO A 46 -19.51 -8.93 -5.16
N GLU A 47 -20.35 -9.50 -6.02
CA GLU A 47 -20.04 -9.87 -7.40
C GLU A 47 -19.79 -8.65 -8.31
N ILE A 48 -20.45 -7.51 -8.01
CA ILE A 48 -20.29 -6.25 -8.73
C ILE A 48 -19.08 -5.47 -8.17
N TYR A 49 -19.11 -5.24 -6.88
CA TYR A 49 -18.17 -4.34 -6.20
C TYR A 49 -16.87 -5.03 -5.75
N ARG A 50 -16.77 -6.35 -5.83
CA ARG A 50 -15.56 -7.16 -5.55
C ARG A 50 -14.81 -6.73 -4.29
N TYR A 51 -15.52 -6.16 -3.31
CA TYR A 51 -14.90 -5.69 -2.09
C TYR A 51 -14.35 -6.83 -1.24
N GLN A 52 -13.29 -6.53 -0.50
CA GLN A 52 -12.71 -7.42 0.50
C GLN A 52 -12.33 -6.58 1.73
N ILE A 53 -12.68 -7.03 2.92
CA ILE A 53 -12.48 -6.27 4.16
C ILE A 53 -11.82 -7.15 5.21
N ILE A 54 -10.81 -6.61 5.89
CA ILE A 54 -10.22 -7.17 7.11
C ILE A 54 -10.26 -6.10 8.19
N TYR A 55 -11.08 -6.34 9.21
CA TYR A 55 -11.01 -5.60 10.45
C TYR A 55 -10.14 -6.36 11.45
N THR A 56 -9.12 -5.69 12.00
CA THR A 56 -8.23 -6.26 13.02
C THR A 56 -8.49 -5.58 14.35
N GLN A 57 -9.12 -6.31 15.25
CA GLN A 57 -9.33 -5.90 16.63
C GLN A 57 -8.02 -6.04 17.40
N ILE A 58 -7.66 -4.98 18.14
CA ILE A 58 -6.48 -4.96 19.00
C ILE A 58 -6.93 -4.96 20.47
N ASN A 59 -6.47 -5.94 21.23
CA ASN A 59 -6.64 -5.98 22.68
C ASN A 59 -5.28 -5.82 23.36
N ARG A 60 -5.27 -5.18 24.51
CA ARG A 60 -4.06 -5.00 25.34
C ARG A 60 -4.18 -5.85 26.61
N ASP A 61 -3.05 -6.35 27.08
CA ASP A 61 -2.95 -6.91 28.42
C ASP A 61 -2.58 -5.84 29.46
N LYS A 62 -2.39 -6.24 30.71
CA LYS A 62 -2.01 -5.34 31.81
C LYS A 62 -0.65 -4.64 31.61
N ASN A 63 0.21 -5.17 30.76
CA ASN A 63 1.53 -4.64 30.44
C ASN A 63 1.52 -3.87 29.11
N ASN A 64 0.34 -3.56 28.57
CA ASN A 64 0.15 -2.93 27.26
C ASN A 64 0.67 -3.74 26.07
N VAL A 65 0.83 -5.07 26.20
CA VAL A 65 1.21 -5.94 25.10
C VAL A 65 0.00 -6.18 24.19
N PRO A 66 0.08 -5.89 22.88
CA PRO A 66 -1.05 -6.05 21.97
C PRO A 66 -1.26 -7.50 21.55
N SER A 67 -2.53 -7.90 21.43
CA SER A 67 -2.96 -9.10 20.73
C SER A 67 -3.93 -8.74 19.59
N PHE A 68 -3.86 -9.45 18.49
CA PHE A 68 -4.54 -9.13 17.23
C PHE A 68 -5.51 -10.24 16.86
N THR A 69 -6.75 -9.86 16.53
CA THR A 69 -7.78 -10.78 16.01
C THR A 69 -8.32 -10.24 14.71
N ASN A 70 -8.12 -10.96 13.61
CA ASN A 70 -8.61 -10.58 12.30
C ASN A 70 -10.01 -11.11 12.07
N TYR A 71 -10.93 -10.22 11.65
CA TYR A 71 -12.26 -10.54 11.18
C TYR A 71 -12.35 -10.19 9.70
N TYR A 72 -12.91 -11.08 8.91
CA TYR A 72 -12.95 -11.00 7.45
C TYR A 72 -14.37 -10.77 6.98
N PHE A 73 -14.53 -10.03 5.87
CA PHE A 73 -15.78 -9.93 5.17
C PHE A 73 -15.52 -9.99 3.65
N ASN A 74 -16.10 -10.99 2.99
CA ASN A 74 -15.87 -11.32 1.59
C ASN A 74 -14.40 -11.42 1.17
N TYR A 75 -13.52 -11.89 2.07
CA TYR A 75 -12.09 -12.04 1.77
C TYR A 75 -11.86 -13.30 0.94
N ASP A 76 -11.22 -13.14 -0.22
CA ASP A 76 -10.73 -14.22 -1.07
C ASP A 76 -9.32 -13.86 -1.56
N SER A 77 -8.33 -14.70 -1.23
CA SER A 77 -6.93 -14.48 -1.62
C SER A 77 -6.69 -14.62 -3.13
N LEU A 78 -7.60 -15.28 -3.85
CA LEU A 78 -7.53 -15.46 -5.30
C LEU A 78 -8.29 -14.37 -6.07
N LEU A 79 -9.16 -13.60 -5.40
CA LEU A 79 -9.88 -12.51 -6.04
C LEU A 79 -8.94 -11.31 -6.23
N TYR A 80 -8.43 -11.15 -7.45
CA TYR A 80 -7.52 -10.06 -7.81
C TYR A 80 -8.20 -8.69 -7.72
N PHE A 81 -7.49 -7.72 -7.20
CA PHE A 81 -7.74 -6.29 -7.37
C PHE A 81 -6.44 -5.61 -7.80
N ASN A 82 -6.52 -4.49 -8.51
CA ASN A 82 -5.31 -3.73 -8.82
C ASN A 82 -4.80 -3.06 -7.55
N PRO A 83 -3.59 -3.42 -7.05
CA PRO A 83 -3.08 -2.88 -5.79
C PRO A 83 -2.68 -1.41 -5.88
N ALA A 84 -2.52 -0.89 -7.09
CA ALA A 84 -2.16 0.50 -7.34
C ALA A 84 -1.02 0.97 -6.40
N SER A 85 -1.20 2.11 -5.77
CA SER A 85 -0.18 2.73 -4.92
C SER A 85 0.04 2.07 -3.55
N THR A 86 -0.71 1.01 -3.19
CA THR A 86 -0.43 0.29 -1.93
C THR A 86 0.94 -0.38 -1.92
N VAL A 87 1.48 -0.73 -3.09
CA VAL A 87 2.82 -1.32 -3.25
C VAL A 87 3.98 -0.35 -2.92
N LYS A 88 3.69 0.95 -2.78
CA LYS A 88 4.67 1.95 -2.31
C LYS A 88 5.08 1.68 -0.86
N MET A 89 4.18 1.12 -0.06
CA MET A 89 4.42 0.82 1.36
C MET A 89 5.56 -0.20 1.56
N PRO A 90 5.51 -1.42 1.01
CA PRO A 90 6.63 -2.36 1.17
C PRO A 90 7.93 -1.85 0.54
N LEU A 91 7.89 -1.09 -0.56
CA LEU A 91 9.11 -0.52 -1.15
C LEU A 91 9.76 0.54 -0.26
N ALA A 92 8.96 1.37 0.43
CA ALA A 92 9.50 2.32 1.42
C ALA A 92 10.22 1.58 2.55
N PHE A 93 9.64 0.49 3.06
CA PHE A 93 10.23 -0.32 4.12
C PHE A 93 11.52 -1.00 3.67
N LEU A 94 11.51 -1.61 2.47
CA LEU A 94 12.67 -2.26 1.88
C LEU A 94 13.78 -1.26 1.50
N SER A 95 13.44 -0.03 1.14
CA SER A 95 14.42 1.02 0.88
C SER A 95 15.22 1.34 2.14
N LEU A 96 14.56 1.48 3.30
CA LEU A 96 15.23 1.69 4.57
C LEU A 96 16.05 0.46 5.00
N GLU A 97 15.50 -0.74 4.81
CA GLU A 97 16.23 -1.99 5.09
C GLU A 97 17.52 -2.09 4.26
N LYS A 98 17.46 -1.76 2.96
CA LYS A 98 18.64 -1.74 2.08
C LYS A 98 19.67 -0.70 2.50
N LEU A 99 19.25 0.50 2.90
CA LEU A 99 20.16 1.55 3.40
C LEU A 99 20.97 1.11 4.61
N LYS A 100 20.41 0.26 5.48
CA LYS A 100 21.16 -0.31 6.60
C LYS A 100 22.45 -1.04 6.16
N GLY A 101 22.39 -1.75 5.02
CA GLY A 101 23.57 -2.39 4.42
C GLY A 101 24.62 -1.40 3.89
N LEU A 102 24.22 -0.15 3.65
CA LEU A 102 25.11 0.93 3.16
C LEU A 102 25.63 1.87 4.27
N LYS A 103 25.18 1.68 5.52
CA LYS A 103 25.52 2.54 6.65
C LYS A 103 27.01 2.66 6.91
N GLN A 104 27.79 1.59 6.72
CA GLN A 104 29.25 1.61 6.87
C GLN A 104 29.95 2.53 5.87
N LYS A 105 29.27 2.93 4.79
CA LYS A 105 29.75 3.89 3.79
C LYS A 105 29.38 5.35 4.15
N GLY A 106 28.78 5.59 5.31
CA GLY A 106 28.29 6.91 5.72
C GLY A 106 26.99 7.31 5.01
N ILE A 107 26.23 6.34 4.48
CA ILE A 107 24.99 6.58 3.75
C ILE A 107 23.81 6.32 4.69
N ASP A 108 22.87 7.27 4.71
CA ASP A 108 21.58 7.17 5.40
C ASP A 108 20.42 7.59 4.48
N LYS A 109 19.21 7.65 5.04
CA LYS A 109 18.01 7.99 4.27
C LYS A 109 17.97 9.43 3.75
N PHE A 110 18.77 10.33 4.32
CA PHE A 110 18.88 11.75 3.92
C PHE A 110 20.02 12.02 2.95
N THR A 111 20.91 11.04 2.74
CA THR A 111 22.04 11.17 1.82
C THR A 111 21.52 11.45 0.40
N PRO A 112 22.01 12.52 -0.26
CA PRO A 112 21.62 12.85 -1.61
C PRO A 112 21.95 11.74 -2.61
N MET A 113 21.05 11.56 -3.57
CA MET A 113 21.14 10.56 -4.63
C MET A 113 21.02 11.20 -6.01
N GLN A 114 21.60 10.55 -7.00
CA GLN A 114 21.39 10.88 -8.41
C GLN A 114 21.12 9.59 -9.18
N TYR A 115 20.09 9.60 -9.99
CA TYR A 115 19.72 8.50 -10.89
C TYR A 115 20.15 8.86 -12.31
N ASP A 116 20.96 8.00 -12.90
CA ASP A 116 21.34 8.11 -14.31
C ASP A 116 20.49 7.15 -15.15
N SER A 117 20.43 7.36 -16.46
CA SER A 117 19.82 6.41 -17.40
C SER A 117 20.89 5.46 -17.89
N GLY A 118 20.64 4.16 -17.82
CA GLY A 118 21.53 3.11 -18.31
C GLY A 118 20.86 2.15 -19.29
N TYR A 119 19.53 2.20 -19.41
CA TYR A 119 18.78 1.30 -20.28
C TYR A 119 17.44 1.92 -20.73
N SER A 120 17.15 1.83 -22.03
CA SER A 120 15.87 2.17 -22.66
C SER A 120 15.21 3.45 -22.11
N ARG A 121 14.00 3.35 -21.55
CA ARG A 121 13.15 4.48 -21.10
C ARG A 121 13.45 4.96 -19.68
N GLN A 122 14.57 4.58 -19.10
CA GLN A 122 14.96 5.08 -17.79
C GLN A 122 15.16 6.59 -17.81
N THR A 123 14.69 7.27 -16.78
CA THR A 123 14.78 8.72 -16.65
C THR A 123 15.85 9.13 -15.65
N ILE A 124 16.51 10.25 -15.94
CA ILE A 124 17.52 10.88 -15.07
C ILE A 124 16.81 11.68 -13.99
N LEU A 125 17.35 11.63 -12.75
CA LEU A 125 16.92 12.50 -11.64
C LEU A 125 18.13 12.94 -10.82
N HIS A 126 18.57 14.18 -11.01
CA HIS A 126 19.72 14.75 -10.28
C HIS A 126 19.32 15.84 -9.29
N LYS A 127 18.12 16.42 -9.39
CA LYS A 127 17.59 17.46 -8.52
C LYS A 127 16.14 17.15 -8.14
N ASP A 128 15.75 17.59 -6.96
CA ASP A 128 14.35 17.56 -6.50
C ASP A 128 14.04 18.92 -5.85
N SER A 129 13.38 19.80 -6.60
CA SER A 129 13.00 21.15 -6.15
C SER A 129 12.02 21.14 -4.97
N THR A 130 11.42 20.00 -4.67
CA THR A 130 10.48 19.81 -3.55
C THR A 130 11.21 19.47 -2.24
N ALA A 131 12.49 19.11 -2.31
CA ALA A 131 13.33 18.85 -1.14
C ALA A 131 13.94 20.14 -0.60
N GLU A 132 14.18 20.22 0.71
CA GLU A 132 14.74 21.41 1.38
C GLU A 132 16.12 21.80 0.81
N ASN A 133 16.94 20.80 0.52
CA ASN A 133 18.29 20.99 -0.04
C ASN A 133 18.34 20.89 -1.58
N GLY A 134 17.17 20.77 -2.25
CA GLY A 134 17.06 20.65 -3.70
C GLY A 134 17.58 19.32 -4.28
N LEU A 135 17.84 18.30 -3.45
CA LEU A 135 18.43 17.05 -3.87
C LEU A 135 17.52 15.84 -3.54
N PRO A 136 17.44 14.85 -4.43
CA PRO A 136 16.71 13.62 -4.19
C PRO A 136 17.33 12.80 -3.04
N SER A 137 16.48 12.13 -2.26
CA SER A 137 16.89 11.17 -1.23
C SER A 137 15.80 10.15 -0.95
N ILE A 138 16.14 9.02 -0.34
CA ILE A 138 15.13 8.02 0.08
C ILE A 138 14.13 8.63 1.06
N ALA A 139 14.58 9.49 1.96
CA ALA A 139 13.69 10.21 2.88
C ALA A 139 12.65 11.03 2.14
N GLN A 140 13.05 11.78 1.09
CA GLN A 140 12.15 12.60 0.30
C GLN A 140 11.15 11.74 -0.50
N PHE A 141 11.60 10.63 -1.09
CA PHE A 141 10.69 9.72 -1.80
C PHE A 141 9.65 9.08 -0.86
N ILE A 142 10.04 8.67 0.34
CA ILE A 142 9.11 8.13 1.34
C ILE A 142 8.08 9.20 1.76
N ARG A 143 8.51 10.45 1.98
CA ARG A 143 7.60 11.59 2.27
C ARG A 143 6.55 11.73 1.17
N LYS A 144 6.98 11.91 -0.08
CA LYS A 144 6.11 12.08 -1.25
C LYS A 144 5.15 10.90 -1.42
N ALA A 145 5.66 9.67 -1.28
CA ALA A 145 4.87 8.44 -1.43
C ALA A 145 3.76 8.29 -0.38
N PHE A 146 3.97 8.72 0.87
CA PHE A 146 2.96 8.60 1.92
C PHE A 146 2.04 9.80 2.03
N LEU A 147 2.53 11.02 1.78
CA LEU A 147 1.74 12.25 1.92
C LEU A 147 0.70 12.43 0.81
N VAL A 148 1.07 12.16 -0.44
CA VAL A 148 0.21 12.39 -1.62
C VAL A 148 0.20 11.24 -2.61
N SER A 149 0.90 10.16 -2.31
CA SER A 149 0.96 8.97 -3.18
C SER A 149 1.71 9.17 -4.51
N ASP A 150 2.74 10.00 -4.54
CA ASP A 150 3.55 10.35 -5.69
C ASP A 150 4.13 9.11 -6.43
N ASN A 151 4.00 9.08 -7.77
CA ASN A 151 4.39 7.93 -8.61
C ASN A 151 5.88 7.92 -8.97
N ASP A 152 6.51 9.09 -9.16
CA ASP A 152 7.96 9.15 -9.39
C ASP A 152 8.70 8.65 -8.14
N ALA A 153 8.27 9.08 -6.95
CA ALA A 153 8.86 8.61 -5.70
C ALA A 153 8.82 7.06 -5.56
N TYR A 154 7.73 6.42 -5.99
CA TYR A 154 7.65 4.96 -6.05
C TYR A 154 8.65 4.39 -7.06
N THR A 155 8.70 4.95 -8.25
CA THR A 155 9.60 4.50 -9.32
C THR A 155 11.07 4.58 -8.86
N ARG A 156 11.46 5.66 -8.18
CA ARG A 156 12.83 5.80 -7.65
C ARG A 156 13.15 4.80 -6.53
N MET A 157 12.21 4.53 -5.63
CA MET A 157 12.39 3.47 -4.64
C MET A 157 12.48 2.08 -5.28
N TYR A 158 11.66 1.81 -6.30
CA TYR A 158 11.73 0.55 -7.06
C TYR A 158 13.09 0.36 -7.74
N GLU A 159 13.62 1.39 -8.39
CA GLU A 159 14.94 1.40 -9.03
C GLU A 159 16.08 1.23 -8.01
N PHE A 160 15.95 1.85 -6.85
CA PHE A 160 16.94 1.72 -5.78
C PHE A 160 16.97 0.31 -5.19
N VAL A 161 15.82 -0.25 -4.81
CA VAL A 161 15.77 -1.60 -4.21
C VAL A 161 16.05 -2.66 -5.26
N GLY A 162 15.45 -2.54 -6.44
CA GLY A 162 15.50 -3.50 -7.54
C GLY A 162 14.42 -4.58 -7.46
N GLN A 163 13.89 -4.98 -8.61
CA GLN A 163 12.79 -5.94 -8.72
C GLN A 163 13.13 -7.29 -8.06
N GLN A 164 14.33 -7.81 -8.28
CA GLN A 164 14.78 -9.09 -7.75
C GLN A 164 14.83 -9.07 -6.22
N THR A 165 15.51 -8.08 -5.64
CA THR A 165 15.65 -7.94 -4.19
C THR A 165 14.30 -7.77 -3.52
N THR A 166 13.42 -6.94 -4.11
CA THR A 166 12.07 -6.70 -3.60
C THR A 166 11.29 -8.02 -3.47
N ASN A 167 11.20 -8.79 -4.56
CA ASN A 167 10.38 -9.99 -4.56
C ASN A 167 11.00 -11.12 -3.73
N ARG A 168 12.31 -11.36 -3.83
CA ARG A 168 13.00 -12.37 -3.00
C ARG A 168 12.76 -12.08 -1.51
N ARG A 169 12.96 -10.82 -1.08
CA ARG A 169 12.81 -10.48 0.34
C ARG A 169 11.37 -10.65 0.83
N LEU A 170 10.37 -10.27 0.04
CA LEU A 170 8.96 -10.48 0.37
C LEU A 170 8.62 -11.98 0.46
N HIS A 171 9.14 -12.80 -0.44
CA HIS A 171 8.94 -14.26 -0.38
C HIS A 171 9.60 -14.88 0.86
N GLU A 172 10.84 -14.47 1.21
CA GLU A 172 11.52 -14.88 2.45
C GLU A 172 10.73 -14.49 3.70
N MET A 173 10.03 -13.35 3.66
CA MET A 173 9.15 -12.91 4.73
C MET A 173 7.84 -13.72 4.83
N GLY A 174 7.63 -14.67 3.91
CA GLY A 174 6.45 -15.55 3.91
C GLY A 174 5.25 -15.00 3.12
N TYR A 175 5.51 -14.20 2.07
CA TYR A 175 4.52 -13.70 1.13
C TYR A 175 4.80 -14.21 -0.29
N PRO A 176 4.73 -15.55 -0.55
CA PRO A 176 5.18 -16.14 -1.81
C PRO A 176 4.35 -15.71 -3.03
N ASP A 177 3.07 -15.38 -2.83
CA ASP A 177 2.17 -14.98 -3.92
C ASP A 177 2.26 -13.47 -4.23
N MET A 178 3.04 -12.72 -3.43
CA MET A 178 3.21 -11.29 -3.64
C MET A 178 4.22 -11.04 -4.75
N ARG A 179 3.84 -10.17 -5.71
CA ARG A 179 4.71 -9.78 -6.82
C ARG A 179 4.67 -8.26 -7.01
N ILE A 180 5.85 -7.64 -7.07
CA ILE A 180 6.04 -6.23 -7.45
C ILE A 180 6.93 -6.23 -8.69
N THR A 181 6.30 -6.13 -9.87
CA THR A 181 6.93 -6.36 -11.17
C THR A 181 7.05 -5.11 -12.03
N ARG A 182 6.36 -4.01 -11.67
CA ARG A 182 6.26 -2.82 -12.52
C ARG A 182 6.55 -1.52 -11.76
N ARG A 183 7.22 -0.61 -12.44
CA ARG A 183 7.21 0.83 -12.13
C ARG A 183 5.86 1.45 -12.46
N PHE A 184 5.62 2.68 -11.98
CA PHE A 184 4.46 3.49 -12.39
C PHE A 184 4.83 4.44 -13.52
N MET A 185 5.36 3.85 -14.58
CA MET A 185 5.64 4.50 -15.85
C MET A 185 5.49 3.47 -16.98
N ARG A 186 5.33 3.94 -18.23
CA ARG A 186 5.15 3.08 -19.40
C ARG A 186 6.46 2.35 -19.72
N MET A 187 6.60 1.14 -19.20
CA MET A 187 7.70 0.22 -19.47
C MET A 187 7.18 -1.18 -19.73
N ASN A 188 7.84 -1.89 -20.68
CA ASN A 188 7.55 -3.30 -20.91
C ASN A 188 8.14 -4.20 -19.82
N THR A 189 7.92 -5.51 -19.92
CA THR A 189 8.35 -6.48 -18.90
C THR A 189 9.88 -6.52 -18.75
N ASP A 190 10.64 -6.45 -19.84
CA ASP A 190 12.09 -6.47 -19.82
C ASP A 190 12.65 -5.16 -19.22
N GLU A 191 12.13 -4.00 -19.64
CA GLU A 191 12.51 -2.69 -19.11
C GLU A 191 12.32 -2.61 -17.58
N ASN A 192 11.28 -3.22 -17.05
CA ASN A 192 11.03 -3.27 -15.60
C ASN A 192 12.02 -4.15 -14.83
N ARG A 193 12.75 -5.04 -15.52
CA ARG A 193 13.80 -5.88 -14.90
C ARG A 193 15.13 -5.15 -14.68
N HIS A 194 15.36 -4.05 -15.40
CA HIS A 194 16.57 -3.24 -15.29
C HIS A 194 16.44 -2.14 -14.24
N THR A 195 17.48 -1.95 -13.42
CA THR A 195 17.58 -0.79 -12.52
C THR A 195 18.48 0.27 -13.11
N ASN A 196 18.33 1.52 -12.65
CA ASN A 196 19.22 2.63 -13.03
C ASN A 196 20.57 2.50 -12.33
N PRO A 197 21.65 3.05 -12.92
CA PRO A 197 22.83 3.42 -12.17
C PRO A 197 22.50 4.53 -11.17
N ILE A 198 22.95 4.40 -9.92
CA ILE A 198 22.64 5.37 -8.85
C ILE A 198 23.93 5.81 -8.17
N ARG A 199 24.10 7.12 -8.01
CA ARG A 199 25.20 7.73 -7.27
C ARG A 199 24.70 8.29 -5.95
N PHE A 200 25.33 7.96 -4.86
CA PHE A 200 25.19 8.64 -3.58
C PHE A 200 26.30 9.68 -3.48
N ILE A 201 25.94 10.90 -3.18
CA ILE A 201 26.85 12.05 -3.20
C ILE A 201 26.76 12.85 -1.90
N LYS A 202 27.83 13.60 -1.59
CA LYS A 202 27.76 14.68 -0.61
C LYS A 202 27.01 15.88 -1.19
N PRO A 203 26.57 16.85 -0.37
CA PRO A 203 25.94 18.08 -0.88
C PRO A 203 26.80 18.89 -1.86
N ASP A 204 28.14 18.76 -1.78
CA ASP A 204 29.10 19.40 -2.69
C ASP A 204 29.27 18.65 -4.03
N GLY A 205 28.56 17.50 -4.21
CA GLY A 205 28.63 16.65 -5.40
C GLY A 205 29.68 15.54 -5.35
N THR A 206 30.50 15.48 -4.28
CA THR A 206 31.50 14.41 -4.14
C THR A 206 30.84 13.04 -4.05
N LEU A 207 31.30 12.09 -4.87
CA LEU A 207 30.81 10.71 -4.88
C LEU A 207 31.16 9.99 -3.56
N ILE A 208 30.15 9.41 -2.90
CA ILE A 208 30.31 8.53 -1.73
C ILE A 208 30.29 7.06 -2.19
N TYR A 209 29.30 6.71 -3.00
CA TYR A 209 29.10 5.34 -3.45
C TYR A 209 28.37 5.31 -4.78
N PHE A 210 28.78 4.38 -5.63
CA PHE A 210 28.11 4.07 -6.90
C PHE A 210 27.44 2.72 -6.79
N GLN A 211 26.10 2.70 -7.00
CA GLN A 211 25.33 1.48 -7.18
C GLN A 211 25.22 1.22 -8.69
N PRO A 212 25.84 0.14 -9.22
CA PRO A 212 25.73 -0.19 -10.62
C PRO A 212 24.29 -0.60 -10.97
N PRO A 213 23.90 -0.50 -12.24
CA PRO A 213 22.62 -1.04 -12.70
C PRO A 213 22.59 -2.56 -12.51
N ALA A 214 21.41 -3.10 -12.30
CA ALA A 214 21.19 -4.54 -12.13
C ALA A 214 20.03 -5.00 -13.04
N TYR A 215 20.05 -6.28 -13.39
CA TYR A 215 19.02 -6.96 -14.17
C TYR A 215 18.46 -8.14 -13.38
N ASN A 216 17.13 -8.23 -13.30
CA ASN A 216 16.47 -9.34 -12.62
C ASN A 216 16.34 -10.54 -13.56
N THR A 217 16.99 -11.65 -13.22
CA THR A 217 16.94 -12.92 -13.95
C THR A 217 15.90 -13.90 -13.40
N ASP A 218 15.24 -13.58 -12.25
CA ASP A 218 14.27 -14.49 -11.65
C ASP A 218 13.01 -14.63 -12.52
N SER A 219 12.45 -15.83 -12.54
CA SER A 219 11.12 -16.07 -13.08
C SER A 219 10.05 -15.77 -12.04
N PHE A 220 8.86 -15.41 -12.52
CA PHE A 220 7.66 -15.25 -11.69
C PHE A 220 6.63 -16.31 -12.06
N ASP A 221 5.89 -16.79 -11.08
CA ASP A 221 4.71 -17.62 -11.35
C ASP A 221 3.54 -16.75 -11.81
N PHE A 222 3.13 -16.94 -13.05
CA PHE A 222 1.99 -16.29 -13.70
C PHE A 222 0.87 -17.30 -14.04
N SER A 223 0.81 -18.43 -13.35
CA SER A 223 -0.21 -19.47 -13.58
C SER A 223 -1.62 -19.01 -13.24
N HIS A 224 -1.76 -18.08 -12.26
CA HIS A 224 -3.05 -17.50 -11.91
C HIS A 224 -3.39 -16.32 -12.83
N ILE A 225 -4.40 -16.53 -13.67
CA ILE A 225 -4.85 -15.53 -14.66
C ILE A 225 -5.71 -14.46 -13.98
N ASN A 226 -5.33 -13.20 -14.13
CA ASN A 226 -6.02 -12.05 -13.55
C ASN A 226 -6.56 -11.13 -14.65
N LYS A 227 -7.86 -11.22 -14.92
CA LYS A 227 -8.54 -10.37 -15.90
C LYS A 227 -9.61 -9.51 -15.23
N MET A 228 -9.71 -8.24 -15.64
CA MET A 228 -10.70 -7.28 -15.12
C MET A 228 -11.34 -6.48 -16.25
N GLY A 229 -12.58 -6.03 -15.99
CA GLY A 229 -13.38 -5.28 -16.95
C GLY A 229 -14.02 -6.19 -18.02
N LYS A 230 -14.90 -5.62 -18.83
CA LYS A 230 -15.42 -6.22 -20.06
C LYS A 230 -14.76 -5.68 -21.32
N ALA A 231 -14.22 -4.44 -21.22
CA ALA A 231 -13.56 -3.73 -22.30
C ALA A 231 -12.54 -2.73 -21.70
N TYR A 232 -11.69 -2.15 -22.55
CA TYR A 232 -10.77 -1.09 -22.15
C TYR A 232 -10.40 -0.15 -23.30
N ILE A 233 -9.96 1.04 -22.98
CA ILE A 233 -9.35 1.97 -23.92
C ILE A 233 -7.83 1.69 -23.98
N ASN A 234 -7.32 1.42 -25.19
CA ASN A 234 -5.90 1.15 -25.40
C ASN A 234 -5.06 2.45 -25.55
N ALA A 235 -3.76 2.32 -25.75
CA ALA A 235 -2.84 3.45 -25.91
C ALA A 235 -3.06 4.28 -27.21
N GLN A 236 -3.91 3.83 -28.11
CA GLN A 236 -4.34 4.51 -29.35
C GLN A 236 -5.76 5.06 -29.22
N ASP A 237 -6.28 5.22 -28.03
CA ASP A 237 -7.63 5.69 -27.69
C ASP A 237 -8.75 4.87 -28.37
N SER A 238 -8.49 3.59 -28.63
CA SER A 238 -9.44 2.67 -29.25
C SER A 238 -10.07 1.75 -28.19
N LEU A 239 -11.39 1.55 -28.30
CA LEU A 239 -12.12 0.60 -27.44
C LEU A 239 -11.79 -0.84 -27.87
N ILE A 240 -11.27 -1.63 -26.94
CA ILE A 240 -11.01 -3.05 -27.10
C ILE A 240 -12.04 -3.82 -26.29
N ASN A 241 -12.88 -4.63 -26.94
CA ASN A 241 -13.99 -5.38 -26.32
C ASN A 241 -13.51 -6.70 -25.71
N GLU A 242 -12.51 -6.63 -24.81
CA GLU A 242 -12.01 -7.74 -24.01
C GLU A 242 -11.49 -7.23 -22.65
N PRO A 243 -11.46 -8.08 -21.61
CA PRO A 243 -10.89 -7.71 -20.32
C PRO A 243 -9.40 -7.36 -20.42
N ILE A 244 -8.92 -6.39 -19.59
CA ILE A 244 -7.47 -6.20 -19.42
C ILE A 244 -6.89 -7.39 -18.67
N ASP A 245 -5.77 -7.89 -19.18
CA ASP A 245 -4.97 -8.92 -18.54
C ASP A 245 -3.93 -8.31 -17.59
N PHE A 246 -4.17 -8.49 -16.27
CA PHE A 246 -3.27 -8.09 -15.19
C PHE A 246 -2.39 -9.23 -14.67
N THR A 247 -2.35 -10.39 -15.34
CA THR A 247 -1.61 -11.58 -14.89
C THR A 247 -0.15 -11.29 -14.58
N THR A 248 0.52 -10.45 -15.38
CA THR A 248 1.91 -10.06 -15.16
C THR A 248 2.11 -8.78 -14.35
N ALA A 249 1.02 -8.16 -13.88
CA ALA A 249 1.08 -6.94 -13.09
C ALA A 249 1.46 -7.20 -11.62
N ASN A 250 1.59 -6.11 -10.86
CA ASN A 250 1.75 -6.20 -9.42
C ASN A 250 0.58 -6.99 -8.80
N ASN A 251 0.89 -7.88 -7.86
CA ASN A 251 -0.09 -8.72 -7.18
C ASN A 251 0.15 -8.70 -5.66
N VAL A 252 -0.90 -8.43 -4.91
CA VAL A 252 -0.89 -8.43 -3.44
C VAL A 252 -2.32 -8.67 -2.93
N THR A 253 -2.48 -9.34 -1.81
CA THR A 253 -3.79 -9.51 -1.15
C THR A 253 -4.00 -8.44 -0.08
N VAL A 254 -5.25 -8.18 0.30
CA VAL A 254 -5.56 -7.28 1.44
C VAL A 254 -4.95 -7.81 2.75
N TYR A 255 -4.81 -9.14 2.89
CA TYR A 255 -4.13 -9.75 4.04
C TYR A 255 -2.62 -9.42 4.06
N HIS A 256 -1.94 -9.50 2.92
CA HIS A 256 -0.52 -9.11 2.83
C HIS A 256 -0.33 -7.65 3.22
N LEU A 257 -1.17 -6.74 2.73
CA LEU A 257 -1.11 -5.31 3.08
C LEU A 257 -1.27 -5.09 4.59
N GLN A 258 -2.27 -5.73 5.20
CA GLN A 258 -2.52 -5.65 6.64
C GLN A 258 -1.31 -6.16 7.44
N GLN A 259 -0.74 -7.32 7.08
CA GLN A 259 0.41 -7.92 7.76
C GLN A 259 1.69 -7.08 7.60
N LEU A 260 1.93 -6.49 6.43
CA LEU A 260 3.06 -5.59 6.19
C LEU A 260 2.98 -4.33 7.06
N LEU A 261 1.80 -3.71 7.14
CA LEU A 261 1.61 -2.55 8.01
C LEU A 261 1.77 -2.94 9.50
N GLN A 262 1.18 -4.07 9.92
CA GLN A 262 1.32 -4.59 11.29
C GLN A 262 2.79 -4.86 11.64
N SER A 263 3.58 -5.40 10.72
CA SER A 263 4.99 -5.74 10.96
C SER A 263 5.88 -4.52 11.24
N VAL A 264 5.49 -3.34 10.76
CA VAL A 264 6.19 -2.08 11.02
C VAL A 264 5.66 -1.38 12.28
N LEU A 265 4.34 -1.33 12.46
CA LEU A 265 3.76 -0.67 13.64
C LEU A 265 3.94 -1.48 14.93
N PHE A 266 3.93 -2.80 14.81
CA PHE A 266 4.01 -3.75 15.92
C PHE A 266 5.01 -4.89 15.63
N PRO A 267 6.31 -4.60 15.44
CA PRO A 267 7.29 -5.59 14.98
C PRO A 267 7.39 -6.81 15.91
N ASN A 268 7.12 -6.65 17.21
CA ASN A 268 7.16 -7.76 18.16
C ASN A 268 5.90 -8.65 18.12
N SER A 269 4.88 -8.27 17.38
CA SER A 269 3.64 -9.05 17.22
C SER A 269 3.68 -10.03 16.05
N VAL A 270 4.72 -9.98 15.24
CA VAL A 270 4.91 -10.87 14.08
C VAL A 270 6.16 -11.74 14.27
N PRO A 271 6.22 -12.93 13.63
CA PRO A 271 7.40 -13.77 13.62
C PRO A 271 8.65 -13.02 13.16
N ALA A 272 9.83 -13.41 13.65
CA ALA A 272 11.09 -12.71 13.36
C ALA A 272 11.39 -12.61 11.85
N ASN A 273 11.10 -13.66 11.07
CA ASN A 273 11.29 -13.68 9.62
C ASN A 273 10.36 -12.71 8.86
N ARG A 274 9.24 -12.28 9.46
CA ARG A 274 8.31 -11.29 8.91
C ARG A 274 8.63 -9.85 9.32
N ARG A 275 9.74 -9.60 9.98
CA ARG A 275 10.18 -8.26 10.38
C ARG A 275 11.11 -7.66 9.33
N PHE A 276 10.93 -6.38 9.06
CA PHE A 276 11.93 -5.61 8.32
C PHE A 276 13.12 -5.31 9.25
N HIS A 277 14.33 -5.34 8.72
CA HIS A 277 15.56 -5.08 9.48
C HIS A 277 15.81 -3.58 9.64
N LEU A 278 14.92 -2.89 10.36
CA LEU A 278 14.93 -1.45 10.58
C LEU A 278 15.56 -1.09 11.93
N GLU A 279 16.10 0.12 12.01
CA GLU A 279 16.57 0.73 13.26
C GLU A 279 15.46 1.59 13.89
N LYS A 280 15.61 1.97 15.17
CA LYS A 280 14.62 2.82 15.86
C LYS A 280 14.33 4.11 15.09
N ALA A 281 15.35 4.77 14.56
CA ALA A 281 15.20 6.01 13.78
C ALA A 281 14.42 5.81 12.47
N ASP A 282 14.39 4.59 11.91
CA ASP A 282 13.61 4.27 10.72
C ASP A 282 12.14 4.04 11.07
N TYR A 283 11.86 3.38 12.21
CA TYR A 283 10.50 3.25 12.72
C TYR A 283 9.91 4.62 13.04
N ASP A 284 10.64 5.50 13.76
CA ASP A 284 10.19 6.84 14.11
C ASP A 284 9.89 7.67 12.83
N PHE A 285 10.73 7.53 11.81
CA PHE A 285 10.54 8.17 10.50
C PHE A 285 9.30 7.64 9.77
N LEU A 286 9.11 6.32 9.72
CA LEU A 286 7.93 5.71 9.11
C LEU A 286 6.64 6.08 9.87
N TYR A 287 6.65 6.06 11.19
CA TYR A 287 5.48 6.45 11.98
C TYR A 287 5.05 7.88 11.66
N ARG A 288 6.01 8.79 11.52
CA ARG A 288 5.72 10.16 11.12
C ARG A 288 5.02 10.20 9.77
N TYR A 289 5.63 9.70 8.71
CA TYR A 289 5.10 9.89 7.36
C TYR A 289 3.91 8.99 6.99
N LEU A 290 3.73 7.84 7.65
CA LEU A 290 2.49 7.07 7.55
C LEU A 290 1.27 7.82 8.10
N SER A 291 1.46 8.73 9.07
CA SER A 291 0.38 9.41 9.79
C SER A 291 0.32 10.92 9.60
N GLN A 292 1.35 11.55 9.03
CA GLN A 292 1.39 12.99 8.76
C GLN A 292 0.39 13.37 7.67
N TYR A 293 -0.20 14.56 7.80
CA TYR A 293 -1.06 15.14 6.77
C TYR A 293 -0.26 16.05 5.84
N SER A 294 -0.76 16.26 4.63
CA SER A 294 -0.12 17.14 3.64
C SER A 294 -0.07 18.60 4.11
N SER A 295 -1.03 19.02 4.94
CA SER A 295 -1.06 20.35 5.56
C SER A 295 0.06 20.59 6.59
N GLU A 296 0.67 19.53 7.12
CA GLU A 296 1.68 19.59 8.17
C GLU A 296 3.12 19.53 7.64
N THR A 297 3.32 19.49 6.29
CA THR A 297 4.65 19.37 5.69
C THR A 297 5.07 20.64 4.98
N ASP A 298 6.36 20.92 5.01
CA ASP A 298 6.99 22.08 4.41
C ASP A 298 7.84 21.73 3.18
N TYR A 299 8.36 20.48 3.15
CA TYR A 299 9.16 19.94 2.05
C TYR A 299 8.73 18.49 1.72
N PRO A 300 7.80 18.31 0.75
CA PRO A 300 7.13 19.30 -0.12
C PRO A 300 6.06 20.13 0.58
N LYS A 301 5.82 21.36 0.10
CA LYS A 301 4.71 22.24 0.51
C LYS A 301 3.57 22.06 -0.47
N TYR A 302 2.54 21.30 -0.10
CA TYR A 302 1.39 21.02 -0.97
C TYR A 302 0.29 22.07 -0.83
N ASP A 303 -0.50 22.31 -1.91
CA ASP A 303 -1.71 23.09 -1.85
C ASP A 303 -2.79 22.31 -1.08
N THR A 304 -3.21 22.83 0.08
CA THR A 304 -4.16 22.15 0.97
C THR A 304 -5.60 22.16 0.47
N SER A 305 -5.92 22.97 -0.54
CA SER A 305 -7.22 22.91 -1.20
C SER A 305 -7.35 21.67 -2.09
N LEU A 306 -6.22 21.16 -2.61
CA LEU A 306 -6.14 19.98 -3.47
C LEU A 306 -5.72 18.73 -2.67
N TYR A 307 -4.73 18.91 -1.80
CA TYR A 307 -4.16 17.82 -0.97
C TYR A 307 -4.51 18.08 0.50
N TYR A 308 -5.81 17.96 0.83
CA TYR A 308 -6.33 18.16 2.18
C TYR A 308 -6.02 16.98 3.12
N ASP A 309 -6.24 17.09 4.42
CA ASP A 309 -5.80 16.12 5.44
C ASP A 309 -6.28 14.69 5.16
N SER A 310 -7.54 14.55 4.70
CA SER A 310 -8.10 13.24 4.37
C SER A 310 -7.86 12.80 2.92
N TYR A 311 -7.04 13.53 2.14
CA TYR A 311 -6.79 13.21 0.71
C TYR A 311 -6.41 11.73 0.48
N VAL A 312 -5.49 11.20 1.26
CA VAL A 312 -5.05 9.80 1.23
C VAL A 312 -5.47 9.01 2.47
N LYS A 313 -6.62 9.34 3.11
CA LYS A 313 -7.14 8.67 4.30
C LYS A 313 -8.60 8.26 4.02
N PHE A 314 -8.81 7.23 3.19
CA PHE A 314 -10.12 6.95 2.58
C PHE A 314 -11.20 6.62 3.61
N PHE A 315 -10.87 6.02 4.75
CA PHE A 315 -11.83 5.78 5.84
C PHE A 315 -12.27 7.06 6.57
N PHE A 316 -11.67 8.22 6.22
CA PHE A 316 -12.00 9.55 6.75
C PHE A 316 -12.27 10.57 5.63
N LYS A 317 -12.31 10.15 4.36
CA LYS A 317 -12.44 11.03 3.20
C LYS A 317 -13.89 11.29 2.84
N GLN A 318 -14.65 12.00 3.72
CA GLN A 318 -15.97 12.52 3.41
C GLN A 318 -16.30 13.74 4.28
N GLY A 319 -17.16 14.64 3.78
CA GLY A 319 -17.62 15.83 4.51
C GLY A 319 -16.56 16.91 4.61
N GLY A 320 -16.17 17.26 5.83
CA GLY A 320 -15.06 18.19 6.05
C GLY A 320 -13.73 17.52 5.67
N HIS A 321 -12.86 18.25 4.99
CA HIS A 321 -11.55 17.74 4.54
C HIS A 321 -10.55 17.51 5.68
N SER A 322 -10.87 17.89 6.91
CA SER A 322 -10.05 17.74 8.12
C SER A 322 -10.43 16.49 8.91
N ILE A 323 -9.44 15.93 9.57
CA ILE A 323 -9.59 14.83 10.53
C ILE A 323 -9.39 15.43 11.94
N PRO A 324 -10.20 15.04 12.97
CA PRO A 324 -10.00 15.53 14.33
C PRO A 324 -8.56 15.34 14.81
N ASP A 325 -7.97 16.33 15.45
CA ASP A 325 -6.56 16.37 15.88
C ASP A 325 -6.18 15.23 16.85
N TYR A 326 -7.17 14.71 17.59
CA TYR A 326 -7.00 13.55 18.46
C TYR A 326 -7.03 12.20 17.74
N ILE A 327 -7.26 12.18 16.40
CA ILE A 327 -7.22 10.97 15.57
C ILE A 327 -5.98 11.03 14.68
N ARG A 328 -5.28 9.90 14.58
CA ARG A 328 -4.22 9.70 13.60
C ARG A 328 -4.43 8.38 12.84
N VAL A 329 -4.15 8.43 11.55
CA VAL A 329 -4.32 7.30 10.63
C VAL A 329 -2.97 6.99 9.99
N PHE A 330 -2.40 5.86 10.38
CA PHE A 330 -1.15 5.33 9.80
C PHE A 330 -1.52 4.42 8.65
N ASN A 331 -1.34 4.86 7.41
CA ASN A 331 -1.89 4.12 6.29
C ASN A 331 -1.12 4.26 4.98
N LYS A 332 -1.54 3.44 4.01
CA LYS A 332 -1.27 3.64 2.59
C LYS A 332 -2.50 3.29 1.77
N VAL A 333 -2.83 4.16 0.86
CA VAL A 333 -3.93 3.96 -0.11
C VAL A 333 -3.39 3.59 -1.49
N GLY A 334 -4.29 3.06 -2.30
CA GLY A 334 -4.10 2.88 -3.74
C GLY A 334 -5.41 3.00 -4.48
N TRP A 335 -5.38 3.62 -5.66
CA TRP A 335 -6.53 3.66 -6.56
C TRP A 335 -6.06 3.62 -8.01
N ALA A 336 -6.65 2.75 -8.79
CA ALA A 336 -6.46 2.63 -10.24
C ALA A 336 -7.51 1.68 -10.83
N TYR A 337 -7.90 1.90 -12.06
CA TYR A 337 -8.79 1.01 -12.82
C TYR A 337 -10.07 0.64 -12.07
N GLY A 338 -10.69 1.60 -11.40
CA GLY A 338 -11.88 1.38 -10.60
C GLY A 338 -11.65 0.75 -9.22
N CYS A 339 -10.45 0.27 -8.90
CA CYS A 339 -10.12 -0.24 -7.57
C CYS A 339 -9.76 0.90 -6.63
N LEU A 340 -10.31 0.89 -5.41
CA LEU A 340 -9.91 1.69 -4.26
C LEU A 340 -9.47 0.77 -3.13
N THR A 341 -8.31 1.04 -2.53
CA THR A 341 -7.78 0.26 -1.42
C THR A 341 -7.21 1.18 -0.35
N ASP A 342 -7.50 0.89 0.92
CA ASP A 342 -6.84 1.53 2.07
C ASP A 342 -6.41 0.45 3.07
N VAL A 343 -5.18 0.52 3.55
CA VAL A 343 -4.65 -0.29 4.65
C VAL A 343 -4.24 0.65 5.77
N SER A 344 -4.99 0.62 6.87
CA SER A 344 -4.90 1.63 7.94
C SER A 344 -4.76 1.01 9.32
N TYR A 345 -4.00 1.69 10.17
CA TYR A 345 -4.08 1.62 11.62
C TYR A 345 -4.57 2.96 12.13
N VAL A 346 -5.67 2.96 12.86
CA VAL A 346 -6.35 4.15 13.38
C VAL A 346 -6.11 4.25 14.88
N VAL A 347 -5.76 5.44 15.34
CA VAL A 347 -5.53 5.77 16.76
C VAL A 347 -6.39 6.96 17.13
N ASP A 348 -7.18 6.83 18.19
CA ASP A 348 -7.89 7.93 18.85
C ASP A 348 -7.31 8.11 20.27
N PHE A 349 -6.55 9.16 20.43
CA PHE A 349 -5.87 9.46 21.70
C PHE A 349 -6.84 9.92 22.79
N LYS A 350 -7.95 10.56 22.43
CA LYS A 350 -8.97 11.08 23.35
C LYS A 350 -9.75 9.94 23.99
N ASN A 351 -10.25 9.02 23.17
CA ASN A 351 -11.11 7.93 23.63
C ASN A 351 -10.33 6.64 23.96
N LYS A 352 -9.00 6.63 23.74
CA LYS A 352 -8.15 5.46 23.91
C LYS A 352 -8.62 4.28 23.07
N VAL A 353 -8.80 4.53 21.77
CA VAL A 353 -9.22 3.55 20.76
C VAL A 353 -8.10 3.31 19.78
N GLU A 354 -7.93 2.06 19.41
CA GLU A 354 -7.04 1.65 18.32
C GLU A 354 -7.60 0.42 17.60
N PHE A 355 -7.40 0.36 16.27
CA PHE A 355 -7.74 -0.79 15.45
C PHE A 355 -7.01 -0.73 14.10
N MET A 356 -6.95 -1.86 13.37
CA MET A 356 -6.57 -1.83 11.96
C MET A 356 -7.78 -2.14 11.09
N LEU A 357 -7.82 -1.51 9.93
CA LEU A 357 -8.83 -1.75 8.91
C LEU A 357 -8.15 -1.75 7.54
N THR A 358 -8.37 -2.81 6.78
CA THR A 358 -7.90 -2.92 5.41
C THR A 358 -9.06 -3.29 4.52
N ALA A 359 -9.29 -2.52 3.47
CA ALA A 359 -10.37 -2.82 2.53
C ALA A 359 -9.97 -2.46 1.11
N THR A 360 -10.51 -3.21 0.17
CA THR A 360 -10.53 -2.87 -1.26
C THR A 360 -11.97 -2.93 -1.76
N ILE A 361 -12.27 -2.12 -2.79
CA ILE A 361 -13.56 -2.13 -3.51
C ILE A 361 -13.30 -1.80 -4.98
N TYR A 362 -14.08 -2.38 -5.88
CA TYR A 362 -14.12 -2.06 -7.30
C TYR A 362 -15.36 -1.25 -7.64
N VAL A 363 -15.19 -0.05 -8.20
CA VAL A 363 -16.27 0.89 -8.52
C VAL A 363 -16.10 1.39 -9.95
N ASN A 364 -16.73 0.68 -10.87
CA ASN A 364 -16.71 0.95 -12.31
C ASN A 364 -18.00 0.41 -12.96
N SER A 365 -19.03 1.24 -13.02
CA SER A 365 -20.38 0.82 -13.41
C SER A 365 -20.47 0.40 -14.88
N ASP A 366 -19.72 1.00 -15.78
CA ASP A 366 -19.72 0.61 -17.18
C ASP A 366 -18.76 -0.54 -17.49
N ASN A 367 -17.92 -0.92 -16.50
CA ASN A 367 -16.95 -2.01 -16.57
C ASN A 367 -15.96 -1.88 -17.76
N VAL A 368 -15.76 -0.65 -18.26
CA VAL A 368 -14.71 -0.28 -19.22
C VAL A 368 -13.52 0.26 -18.44
N LEU A 369 -12.33 -0.23 -18.70
CA LEU A 369 -11.12 0.19 -18.00
C LEU A 369 -10.31 1.20 -18.84
N ASN A 370 -9.54 2.05 -18.16
CA ASN A 370 -8.65 3.03 -18.77
C ASN A 370 -9.38 4.09 -19.65
N ASP A 371 -10.64 4.39 -19.30
CA ASP A 371 -11.46 5.45 -19.89
C ASP A 371 -11.67 6.65 -18.94
N ASP A 372 -11.03 6.61 -17.75
CA ASP A 372 -11.06 7.61 -16.69
C ASP A 372 -12.47 7.88 -16.09
N LYS A 373 -13.42 6.97 -16.28
CA LYS A 373 -14.82 7.08 -15.78
C LYS A 373 -15.08 6.08 -14.66
N TYR A 374 -14.55 6.35 -13.50
CA TYR A 374 -14.72 5.49 -12.33
C TYR A 374 -15.61 6.14 -11.28
N ASP A 375 -16.42 5.34 -10.58
CA ASP A 375 -17.38 5.81 -9.56
C ASP A 375 -16.72 6.07 -8.20
N TYR A 376 -15.47 6.61 -8.20
CA TYR A 376 -14.72 6.86 -6.97
C TYR A 376 -15.45 7.83 -6.04
N ASP A 377 -15.94 8.96 -6.56
CA ASP A 377 -16.58 10.02 -5.75
C ASP A 377 -17.99 9.65 -5.32
N ASN A 378 -18.74 8.97 -6.18
CA ASN A 378 -20.17 8.70 -5.96
C ASN A 378 -20.41 7.41 -5.15
N ILE A 379 -19.51 6.43 -5.25
CA ILE A 379 -19.66 5.12 -4.60
C ILE A 379 -18.45 4.79 -3.72
N GLY A 380 -17.25 4.90 -4.27
CA GLY A 380 -16.02 4.40 -3.66
C GLY A 380 -15.67 5.08 -2.34
N TYR A 381 -15.46 6.40 -2.35
CA TYR A 381 -15.13 7.15 -1.13
C TYR A 381 -16.28 7.17 -0.11
N PRO A 382 -17.56 7.36 -0.49
CA PRO A 382 -18.67 7.22 0.45
C PRO A 382 -18.72 5.85 1.14
N PHE A 383 -18.52 4.77 0.40
CA PHE A 383 -18.45 3.43 0.97
C PHE A 383 -17.28 3.27 1.96
N MET A 384 -16.06 3.67 1.55
CA MET A 384 -14.86 3.56 2.40
C MET A 384 -15.02 4.38 3.69
N TYR A 385 -15.52 5.61 3.58
CA TYR A 385 -15.81 6.44 4.76
C TYR A 385 -16.82 5.75 5.69
N LYS A 386 -17.96 5.31 5.15
CA LYS A 386 -18.99 4.66 5.93
C LYS A 386 -18.49 3.39 6.62
N LEU A 387 -17.68 2.59 5.92
CA LEU A 387 -17.01 1.42 6.48
C LEU A 387 -16.10 1.81 7.66
N GLY A 388 -15.30 2.85 7.49
CA GLY A 388 -14.46 3.40 8.56
C GLY A 388 -15.28 3.81 9.79
N GLN A 389 -16.43 4.50 9.57
CA GLN A 389 -17.31 4.92 10.65
C GLN A 389 -18.01 3.74 11.36
N CYS A 390 -18.43 2.71 10.63
CA CYS A 390 -19.01 1.50 11.22
C CYS A 390 -18.05 0.86 12.23
N VAL A 391 -16.81 0.63 11.81
CA VAL A 391 -15.79 0.02 12.67
C VAL A 391 -15.39 0.96 13.82
N TYR A 392 -15.18 2.24 13.54
CA TYR A 392 -14.81 3.21 14.57
C TYR A 392 -15.91 3.37 15.64
N ASN A 393 -17.18 3.48 15.24
CA ASN A 393 -18.32 3.56 16.16
C ASN A 393 -18.49 2.29 17.01
N TYR A 394 -18.21 1.11 16.44
CA TYR A 394 -18.14 -0.13 17.20
C TYR A 394 -17.01 -0.07 18.25
N GLU A 395 -15.81 0.35 17.84
CA GLU A 395 -14.64 0.44 18.71
C GLU A 395 -14.81 1.46 19.85
N LEU A 396 -15.53 2.56 19.63
CA LEU A 396 -15.88 3.52 20.69
C LEU A 396 -16.76 2.91 21.79
N LYS A 397 -17.65 1.99 21.41
CA LYS A 397 -18.61 1.33 22.34
C LYS A 397 -18.06 0.03 22.93
N ARG A 398 -17.03 -0.54 22.30
CA ARG A 398 -16.48 -1.83 22.70
C ARG A 398 -15.90 -1.78 24.13
N ASN A 399 -16.32 -2.70 24.98
CA ASN A 399 -15.72 -2.87 26.30
C ASN A 399 -14.31 -3.47 26.17
N ARG A 400 -13.31 -2.79 26.77
CA ARG A 400 -11.91 -3.23 26.80
C ARG A 400 -11.51 -3.52 28.24
N LYS A 401 -10.96 -4.71 28.49
CA LYS A 401 -10.44 -5.04 29.83
C LYS A 401 -9.31 -4.09 30.24
N TYR A 402 -8.45 -3.71 29.30
CA TYR A 402 -7.38 -2.74 29.48
C TYR A 402 -7.44 -1.70 28.35
N LYS A 403 -7.43 -0.42 28.71
CA LYS A 403 -7.31 0.67 27.74
C LYS A 403 -5.88 0.71 27.21
N PRO A 404 -5.66 0.98 25.90
CA PRO A 404 -4.32 1.06 25.35
C PRO A 404 -3.56 2.29 25.88
N ASP A 405 -2.28 2.11 26.18
CA ASP A 405 -1.32 3.21 26.21
C ASP A 405 -0.84 3.45 24.78
N LEU A 406 -1.21 4.59 24.22
CA LEU A 406 -0.94 5.00 22.86
C LEU A 406 0.25 5.96 22.74
N SER A 407 1.00 6.18 23.83
CA SER A 407 2.12 7.14 23.88
C SER A 407 3.17 6.92 22.80
N LYS A 408 3.41 5.66 22.40
CA LYS A 408 4.29 5.28 21.30
C LYS A 408 3.94 5.96 19.96
N PHE A 409 2.68 6.29 19.76
CA PHE A 409 2.16 6.85 18.50
C PHE A 409 1.89 8.36 18.59
N ILE A 410 2.27 9.02 19.69
CA ILE A 410 2.30 10.48 19.81
C ILE A 410 3.53 10.97 19.06
N ILE A 411 3.32 11.51 17.86
CA ILE A 411 4.38 11.95 16.95
C ILE A 411 4.41 13.48 16.94
N HIS A 412 5.62 14.06 16.94
CA HIS A 412 5.81 15.48 16.69
C HIS A 412 5.89 15.69 15.17
N TYR A 413 4.87 16.37 14.62
CA TYR A 413 4.81 16.71 13.20
C TYR A 413 5.50 18.03 12.92
N GLU A 414 5.93 18.20 11.67
CA GLU A 414 6.42 19.48 11.18
C GLU A 414 5.29 20.50 11.19
N LYS A 415 5.62 21.76 11.41
CA LYS A 415 4.70 22.86 11.22
C LYS A 415 5.09 23.60 9.97
N ARG A 416 4.11 23.78 9.07
CA ARG A 416 4.33 24.54 7.85
C ARG A 416 4.75 25.96 8.16
N LYS A 417 5.80 26.45 7.45
CA LYS A 417 6.28 27.81 7.55
C LYS A 417 5.48 28.73 6.61
N GLU A 418 5.19 29.93 7.08
CA GLU A 418 4.65 31.01 6.25
C GLU A 418 5.82 31.81 5.66
N ASP A 419 6.41 31.32 4.56
CA ASP A 419 7.63 31.86 3.97
C ASP A 419 7.47 32.33 2.53
N GLY A 420 6.22 32.46 2.05
CA GLY A 420 5.90 32.95 0.70
C GLY A 420 6.25 31.98 -0.44
N ARG A 421 6.81 30.79 -0.16
CA ARG A 421 7.01 29.78 -1.21
C ARG A 421 5.68 29.30 -1.78
N PRO A 422 5.56 29.14 -3.12
CA PRO A 422 4.36 28.60 -3.73
C PRO A 422 4.11 27.16 -3.26
N ALA A 423 2.84 26.83 -3.04
CA ALA A 423 2.45 25.44 -2.78
C ALA A 423 2.34 24.66 -4.10
N LEU A 424 2.68 23.37 -4.05
CA LEU A 424 2.56 22.47 -5.19
C LEU A 424 1.10 22.17 -5.48
N LYS A 425 0.67 22.39 -6.71
CA LYS A 425 -0.67 22.10 -7.22
C LYS A 425 -0.70 20.81 -8.06
N GLU A 426 0.45 20.41 -8.58
CA GLU A 426 0.60 19.21 -9.40
C GLU A 426 1.63 18.27 -8.78
N ILE A 427 1.39 16.98 -8.87
CA ILE A 427 2.31 15.91 -8.51
C ILE A 427 2.47 14.98 -9.71
N ASP A 428 3.62 14.31 -9.78
CA ASP A 428 3.87 13.29 -10.81
C ASP A 428 3.01 12.03 -10.53
N ASN A 429 1.83 11.96 -11.15
CA ASN A 429 0.88 10.85 -11.05
C ASN A 429 0.71 10.11 -12.38
#